data_87137a9df40ce282d3ebf61004f2c290
#
_entry.id   87137a9df40ce282d3ebf61004f2c290
#
_cell.length_a   1.000
_cell.length_b   1.000
_cell.length_c   1.000
_cell.angle_alpha   90.00
_cell.angle_beta   90.00
_cell.angle_gamma   90.00
#
_symmetry.space_group_name_H-M   'P 1'
#
loop_
_entity.id
_entity.type
_entity.pdbx_description
1 polymer ?
#
loop_
_entity_poly.entity_id
_entity_poly.type
_entity_poly.pdbx_seq_one_letter_code
_entity_poly.pdbx_strand_id
1 'polypeptide(L)'
;MNKLSIKAIIIVLFATFLSSNTLLAQSENDKINTLIEQKKAYNKTNKNIMVFKIQIYNGNETQAYAIKRNFEADFPEYRTKIIYKTPEWKTHAGNFRTRLEADRALNLVKIKYAGAIVLEEKI
;
A
#
# COMPACT_ATOMS: atom_id res chain seq x y z
N MET A 1 69.06 -7.39 2.89
CA MET A 1 67.64 -7.54 3.09
C MET A 1 67.08 -8.57 2.09
N ASN A 2 66.59 -9.65 2.58
CA ASN A 2 66.21 -10.76 1.78
C ASN A 2 64.87 -10.46 1.05
N LYS A 3 64.82 -10.71 -0.25
CA LYS A 3 63.64 -10.57 -1.08
C LYS A 3 62.41 -11.38 -0.58
N LEU A 4 62.64 -12.39 0.29
CA LEU A 4 61.59 -13.16 0.96
C LEU A 4 60.85 -12.36 2.04
N SER A 5 61.53 -11.47 2.76
CA SER A 5 60.92 -10.67 3.83
C SER A 5 59.94 -9.63 3.29
N ILE A 6 60.22 -9.06 2.13
CA ILE A 6 59.37 -8.06 1.51
C ILE A 6 58.06 -8.72 0.98
N LYS A 7 58.14 -9.92 0.41
CA LYS A 7 56.97 -10.68 -0.05
C LYS A 7 56.08 -11.08 1.13
N ALA A 8 56.65 -11.49 2.25
CA ALA A 8 55.90 -11.83 3.46
C ALA A 8 55.18 -10.61 4.06
N ILE A 9 55.80 -9.45 4.06
CA ILE A 9 55.19 -8.20 4.55
C ILE A 9 54.05 -7.77 3.66
N ILE A 10 54.15 -7.90 2.34
CA ILE A 10 53.08 -7.56 1.39
C ILE A 10 51.87 -8.50 1.56
N ILE A 11 52.08 -9.80 1.81
CA ILE A 11 51.01 -10.77 2.04
C ILE A 11 50.25 -10.47 3.34
N VAL A 12 50.95 -10.08 4.41
CA VAL A 12 50.34 -9.71 5.70
C VAL A 12 49.55 -8.40 5.57
N LEU A 13 50.04 -7.41 4.84
CA LEU A 13 49.34 -6.15 4.56
C LEU A 13 48.08 -6.37 3.70
N PHE A 14 48.11 -7.31 2.75
CA PHE A 14 46.96 -7.62 1.92
C PHE A 14 45.88 -8.40 2.69
N ALA A 15 46.25 -9.28 3.61
CA ALA A 15 45.34 -10.03 4.46
C ALA A 15 44.60 -9.12 5.47
N THR A 16 45.21 -8.04 5.96
CA THR A 16 44.53 -7.09 6.86
C THR A 16 43.54 -6.17 6.15
N PHE A 17 43.70 -5.96 4.84
CA PHE A 17 42.79 -5.11 4.06
C PHE A 17 41.48 -5.82 3.71
N LEU A 18 41.46 -7.16 3.66
CA LEU A 18 40.27 -7.96 3.33
C LEU A 18 39.27 -8.11 4.50
N SER A 19 39.74 -7.90 5.74
CA SER A 19 38.89 -8.10 6.93
C SER A 19 38.01 -6.90 7.32
N SER A 20 38.25 -5.72 6.75
CA SER A 20 37.52 -4.50 7.13
C SER A 20 36.21 -4.29 6.38
N ASN A 21 35.96 -5.00 5.28
CA ASN A 21 34.77 -4.80 4.48
C ASN A 21 33.52 -5.62 4.94
N THR A 22 33.71 -6.64 5.76
CA THR A 22 32.59 -7.51 6.21
C THR A 22 31.83 -6.93 7.40
N LEU A 23 32.47 -6.11 8.23
CA LEU A 23 31.84 -5.51 9.42
C LEU A 23 30.83 -4.39 9.07
N LEU A 24 31.02 -3.65 7.99
CA LEU A 24 30.14 -2.57 7.56
C LEU A 24 28.83 -3.12 6.94
N ALA A 25 28.91 -4.19 6.15
CA ALA A 25 27.74 -4.81 5.53
C ALA A 25 26.80 -5.48 6.55
N GLN A 26 27.36 -6.04 7.62
CA GLN A 26 26.57 -6.69 8.66
C GLN A 26 25.82 -5.67 9.53
N SER A 27 26.43 -4.50 9.81
CA SER A 27 25.78 -3.41 10.54
C SER A 27 24.62 -2.76 9.77
N GLU A 28 24.68 -2.69 8.45
CA GLU A 28 23.58 -2.16 7.63
C GLU A 28 22.40 -3.12 7.58
N ASN A 29 22.65 -4.42 7.44
CA ASN A 29 21.60 -5.44 7.45
C ASN A 29 20.85 -5.47 8.79
N ASP A 30 21.55 -5.31 9.92
CA ASP A 30 20.92 -5.26 11.24
C ASP A 30 20.03 -4.02 11.40
N LYS A 31 20.45 -2.87 10.90
CA LYS A 31 19.63 -1.66 10.88
C LYS A 31 18.40 -1.81 10.00
N ILE A 32 18.53 -2.42 8.83
CA ILE A 32 17.41 -2.68 7.91
C ILE A 32 16.40 -3.63 8.57
N ASN A 33 16.87 -4.71 9.19
CA ASN A 33 16.00 -5.66 9.88
C ASN A 33 15.25 -5.00 11.06
N THR A 34 15.95 -4.17 11.84
CA THR A 34 15.33 -3.40 12.94
C THR A 34 14.25 -2.46 12.43
N LEU A 35 14.49 -1.75 11.33
CA LEU A 35 13.50 -0.87 10.70
C LEU A 35 12.29 -1.63 10.15
N ILE A 36 12.53 -2.81 9.57
CA ILE A 36 11.45 -3.70 9.09
C ILE A 36 10.59 -4.18 10.27
N GLU A 37 11.20 -4.55 11.38
CA GLU A 37 10.49 -4.98 12.59
C GLU A 37 9.70 -3.84 13.23
N GLN A 38 10.29 -2.65 13.33
CA GLN A 38 9.61 -1.46 13.82
C GLN A 38 8.40 -1.10 12.94
N LYS A 39 8.55 -1.18 11.61
CA LYS A 39 7.44 -0.95 10.66
C LYS A 39 6.34 -2.00 10.80
N LYS A 40 6.70 -3.28 10.99
CA LYS A 40 5.73 -4.35 11.24
C LYS A 40 4.98 -4.14 12.55
N ALA A 41 5.70 -3.78 13.63
CA ALA A 41 5.10 -3.48 14.93
C ALA A 41 4.17 -2.27 14.85
N TYR A 42 4.58 -1.18 14.20
CA TYR A 42 3.76 0.00 13.97
C TYR A 42 2.48 -0.34 13.19
N ASN A 43 2.60 -1.11 12.11
CA ASN A 43 1.45 -1.52 11.32
C ASN A 43 0.51 -2.48 12.08
N LYS A 44 1.04 -3.29 13.01
CA LYS A 44 0.25 -4.19 13.84
C LYS A 44 -0.49 -3.46 14.97
N THR A 45 0.11 -2.41 15.50
CA THR A 45 -0.49 -1.59 16.58
C THR A 45 -1.49 -0.58 16.04
N ASN A 46 -1.21 0.01 14.88
CA ASN A 46 -2.11 0.91 14.18
C ASN A 46 -3.01 0.13 13.20
N LYS A 47 -4.07 -0.48 13.73
CA LYS A 47 -5.18 -1.06 12.94
C LYS A 47 -6.05 0.00 12.24
N ASN A 48 -5.55 1.22 12.10
CA ASN A 48 -6.22 2.28 11.36
C ASN A 48 -5.90 2.12 9.87
N ILE A 49 -6.42 1.05 9.28
CA ILE A 49 -6.30 0.86 7.84
C ILE A 49 -7.29 1.83 7.18
N MET A 50 -6.76 2.81 6.47
CA MET A 50 -7.56 3.66 5.60
C MET A 50 -7.81 2.92 4.30
N VAL A 51 -9.06 2.87 3.89
CA VAL A 51 -9.48 2.34 2.60
C VAL A 51 -10.22 3.43 1.84
N PHE A 52 -10.15 3.38 0.53
CA PHE A 52 -10.85 4.30 -0.35
C PHE A 52 -11.97 3.57 -1.06
N LYS A 53 -13.13 4.21 -1.12
CA LYS A 53 -14.33 3.70 -1.79
C LYS A 53 -14.88 4.75 -2.74
N ILE A 54 -15.57 4.32 -3.77
CA ILE A 54 -16.28 5.23 -4.67
C ILE A 54 -17.76 5.23 -4.26
N GLN A 55 -18.28 6.38 -3.83
CA GLN A 55 -19.71 6.56 -3.65
C GLN A 55 -20.31 6.90 -5.00
N ILE A 56 -21.22 6.05 -5.47
CA ILE A 56 -21.86 6.17 -6.77
C ILE A 56 -23.20 6.89 -6.65
N TYR A 57 -23.88 6.68 -5.54
CA TYR A 57 -25.22 7.22 -5.30
C TYR A 57 -25.43 7.53 -3.81
N ASN A 58 -26.26 8.56 -3.59
CA ASN A 58 -26.74 8.95 -2.28
C ASN A 58 -28.18 9.45 -2.42
N GLY A 59 -29.13 8.85 -1.67
CA GLY A 59 -30.53 9.23 -1.74
C GLY A 59 -31.48 8.15 -1.23
N ASN A 60 -32.54 7.83 -1.97
CA ASN A 60 -33.56 6.87 -1.56
C ASN A 60 -33.13 5.40 -1.77
N GLU A 61 -33.78 4.50 -1.05
CA GLU A 61 -33.49 3.07 -1.05
C GLU A 61 -33.67 2.43 -2.42
N THR A 62 -34.82 2.66 -3.04
CA THR A 62 -35.16 2.02 -4.33
C THR A 62 -34.16 2.31 -5.42
N GLN A 63 -33.72 3.57 -5.52
CA GLN A 63 -32.70 3.96 -6.48
C GLN A 63 -31.30 3.46 -6.10
N ALA A 64 -30.97 3.39 -4.82
CA ALA A 64 -29.71 2.83 -4.38
C ALA A 64 -29.53 1.38 -4.85
N TYR A 65 -30.58 0.56 -4.71
CA TYR A 65 -30.58 -0.82 -5.21
C TYR A 65 -30.59 -0.92 -6.74
N ALA A 66 -31.31 -0.06 -7.43
CA ALA A 66 -31.33 -0.02 -8.90
C ALA A 66 -29.95 0.35 -9.46
N ILE A 67 -29.33 1.38 -8.92
CA ILE A 67 -27.98 1.83 -9.31
C ILE A 67 -26.93 0.75 -9.00
N LYS A 68 -27.06 0.08 -7.85
CA LYS A 68 -26.18 -1.05 -7.52
C LYS A 68 -26.21 -2.12 -8.62
N ARG A 69 -27.40 -2.58 -9.02
CA ARG A 69 -27.55 -3.61 -10.08
C ARG A 69 -26.98 -3.16 -11.41
N ASN A 70 -27.26 -1.92 -11.82
CA ASN A 70 -26.73 -1.38 -13.08
C ASN A 70 -25.21 -1.24 -13.04
N PHE A 71 -24.68 -0.79 -11.92
CA PHE A 71 -23.23 -0.64 -11.75
C PHE A 71 -22.50 -1.99 -11.76
N GLU A 72 -23.04 -3.02 -11.13
CA GLU A 72 -22.46 -4.38 -11.14
C GLU A 72 -22.47 -5.00 -12.54
N ALA A 73 -23.44 -4.63 -13.38
CA ALA A 73 -23.46 -5.02 -14.79
C ALA A 73 -22.42 -4.27 -15.63
N ASP A 74 -22.22 -2.97 -15.36
CA ASP A 74 -21.24 -2.13 -16.07
C ASP A 74 -19.80 -2.36 -15.65
N PHE A 75 -19.58 -2.65 -14.36
CA PHE A 75 -18.25 -2.78 -13.72
C PHE A 75 -18.22 -4.02 -12.81
N PRO A 76 -18.24 -5.22 -13.36
CA PRO A 76 -18.32 -6.47 -12.57
C PRO A 76 -17.08 -6.72 -11.70
N GLU A 77 -15.97 -6.05 -11.98
CA GLU A 77 -14.72 -6.13 -11.20
C GLU A 77 -14.81 -5.43 -9.84
N TYR A 78 -15.74 -4.49 -9.66
CA TYR A 78 -15.89 -3.74 -8.40
C TYR A 78 -17.06 -4.26 -7.59
N ARG A 79 -16.77 -4.74 -6.39
CA ARG A 79 -17.83 -5.11 -5.43
C ARG A 79 -18.56 -3.87 -4.95
N THR A 80 -19.87 -3.96 -4.88
CA THR A 80 -20.73 -2.90 -4.38
C THR A 80 -21.37 -3.23 -3.04
N LYS A 81 -21.59 -2.20 -2.24
CA LYS A 81 -22.26 -2.29 -0.96
C LYS A 81 -23.24 -1.13 -0.79
N ILE A 82 -24.44 -1.44 -0.29
CA ILE A 82 -25.40 -0.44 0.13
C ILE A 82 -25.23 -0.20 1.63
N ILE A 83 -25.22 1.07 2.01
CA ILE A 83 -25.08 1.53 3.38
C ILE A 83 -26.21 2.52 3.68
N TYR A 84 -26.98 2.25 4.72
CA TYR A 84 -27.91 3.22 5.25
C TYR A 84 -27.20 4.12 6.27
N LYS A 85 -27.22 5.39 6.03
CA LYS A 85 -26.74 6.42 6.97
C LYS A 85 -27.77 7.52 7.01
N THR A 86 -28.59 7.48 8.07
CA THR A 86 -29.78 8.35 8.26
C THR A 86 -29.55 9.77 7.77
N PRO A 87 -30.43 10.33 6.93
CA PRO A 87 -31.65 9.72 6.38
C PRO A 87 -31.46 9.06 5.02
N GLU A 88 -30.25 8.84 4.54
CA GLU A 88 -29.93 8.52 3.15
C GLU A 88 -29.36 7.11 2.97
N TRP A 89 -29.68 6.51 1.85
CA TRP A 89 -29.09 5.28 1.36
C TRP A 89 -27.95 5.59 0.40
N LYS A 90 -26.80 4.95 0.61
CA LYS A 90 -25.58 5.17 -0.17
C LYS A 90 -25.14 3.89 -0.84
N THR A 91 -24.76 4.00 -2.11
CA THR A 91 -24.14 2.90 -2.85
C THR A 91 -22.65 3.16 -3.00
N HIS A 92 -21.84 2.29 -2.40
CA HIS A 92 -20.38 2.34 -2.46
C HIS A 92 -19.86 1.22 -3.33
N ALA A 93 -18.82 1.49 -4.11
CA ALA A 93 -18.12 0.53 -4.96
C ALA A 93 -16.63 0.51 -4.67
N GLY A 94 -16.06 -0.68 -4.82
CA GLY A 94 -14.64 -0.93 -4.66
C GLY A 94 -14.16 -0.88 -3.20
N ASN A 95 -12.91 -1.26 -3.02
CA ASN A 95 -12.19 -1.21 -1.76
C ASN A 95 -10.71 -1.06 -2.08
N PHE A 96 -10.29 0.18 -2.27
CA PHE A 96 -8.95 0.51 -2.77
C PHE A 96 -8.02 0.79 -1.60
N ARG A 97 -6.78 0.33 -1.70
CA ARG A 97 -5.77 0.55 -0.67
C ARG A 97 -5.12 1.93 -0.76
N THR A 98 -5.11 2.51 -1.94
CA THR A 98 -4.49 3.80 -2.18
C THR A 98 -5.47 4.77 -2.83
N ARG A 99 -5.29 6.06 -2.57
CA ARG A 99 -6.06 7.11 -3.21
C ARG A 99 -5.89 7.10 -4.73
N LEU A 100 -4.69 6.81 -5.20
CA LEU A 100 -4.38 6.77 -6.63
C LEU A 100 -5.15 5.67 -7.37
N GLU A 101 -5.27 4.48 -6.78
CA GLU A 101 -6.10 3.39 -7.33
C GLU A 101 -7.57 3.81 -7.41
N ALA A 102 -8.10 4.40 -6.34
CA ALA A 102 -9.46 4.89 -6.29
C ALA A 102 -9.73 6.00 -7.33
N ASP A 103 -8.82 6.95 -7.51
CA ASP A 103 -8.95 8.02 -8.49
C ASP A 103 -8.90 7.51 -9.93
N ARG A 104 -8.07 6.49 -10.22
CA ARG A 104 -8.06 5.82 -11.54
C ARG A 104 -9.40 5.14 -11.84
N ALA A 105 -9.92 4.39 -10.88
CA ALA A 105 -11.23 3.76 -11.01
C ALA A 105 -12.34 4.81 -11.13
N LEU A 106 -12.28 5.90 -10.35
CA LEU A 106 -13.24 6.99 -10.41
C LEU A 106 -13.32 7.61 -11.81
N ASN A 107 -12.19 7.81 -12.47
CA ASN A 107 -12.16 8.39 -13.83
C ASN A 107 -12.94 7.53 -14.83
N LEU A 108 -12.87 6.20 -14.71
CA LEU A 108 -13.66 5.28 -15.54
C LEU A 108 -15.12 5.30 -15.15
N VAL A 109 -15.43 5.28 -13.86
CA VAL A 109 -16.79 5.28 -13.32
C VAL A 109 -17.53 6.57 -13.69
N LYS A 110 -16.87 7.72 -13.66
CA LYS A 110 -17.48 9.02 -13.97
C LYS A 110 -18.01 9.14 -15.41
N ILE A 111 -17.55 8.32 -16.32
CA ILE A 111 -18.07 8.30 -17.70
C ILE A 111 -19.57 7.98 -17.72
N LYS A 112 -20.03 7.09 -16.82
CA LYS A 112 -21.45 6.71 -16.69
C LYS A 112 -22.12 7.29 -15.45
N TYR A 113 -21.37 7.48 -14.37
CA TYR A 113 -21.85 7.94 -13.07
C TYR A 113 -21.15 9.24 -12.69
N ALA A 114 -21.53 10.33 -13.34
CA ALA A 114 -20.86 11.64 -13.23
C ALA A 114 -20.81 12.20 -11.79
N GLY A 115 -21.78 11.84 -10.95
CA GLY A 115 -21.84 12.24 -9.54
C GLY A 115 -20.98 11.41 -8.59
N ALA A 116 -20.22 10.43 -9.10
CA ALA A 116 -19.37 9.59 -8.26
C ALA A 116 -18.22 10.37 -7.61
N ILE A 117 -17.93 10.04 -6.36
CA ILE A 117 -16.85 10.65 -5.57
C ILE A 117 -16.05 9.58 -4.82
N VAL A 118 -14.78 9.86 -4.53
CA VAL A 118 -13.96 9.01 -3.66
C VAL A 118 -14.16 9.42 -2.21
N LEU A 119 -14.38 8.44 -1.35
CA LEU A 119 -14.46 8.58 0.10
C LEU A 119 -13.32 7.82 0.77
N GLU A 120 -12.84 8.35 1.88
CA GLU A 120 -11.94 7.67 2.79
C GLU A 120 -12.74 7.03 3.92
N GLU A 121 -12.48 5.77 4.20
CA GLU A 121 -13.08 5.03 5.32
C GLU A 121 -11.99 4.35 6.13
N LYS A 122 -12.10 4.50 7.44
CA LYS A 122 -11.24 3.84 8.41
C LYS A 122 -11.89 2.52 8.82
N ILE A 123 -11.15 1.42 8.69
CA ILE A 123 -11.58 0.09 9.09
C ILE A 123 -10.72 -0.49 10.21
#